data_1f6de29f497f7b35c7afb2b939728b6b
#
_entry.id   1f6de29f497f7b35c7afb2b939728b6b
#
_cell.length_a   1.000
_cell.length_b   1.000
_cell.length_c   1.000
_cell.angle_alpha   90.00
_cell.angle_beta   90.00
_cell.angle_gamma   90.00
#
_symmetry.space_group_name_H-M   'P 1'
#
loop_
_entity.id
_entity.type
_entity.pdbx_description
1 polymer ?
#
loop_
_entity_poly.entity_id
_entity_poly.type
_entity_poly.pdbx_seq_one_letter_code
_entity_poly.pdbx_strand_id
1 'polypeptide(L)'
;VVEEIGDRGLLVSVIDGLGGGEEAARASTGAAEVLRATPDYSLNDLIRRAHSALHNTRGAVIAILRLDLEKRQIDYVGVGNIGIQVYSQHAIKPISKNGILGYRLPSLLPLHYSYNSGDTFVLYSDGISSRFNLDGKIDMTLPPQAMADAILEQYGKTVDDATVVVVRDTG
;
A
#
# COMPACT_ATOMS: atom_id res chain seq x y z
N VAL A 1 3.79 -3.85 5.17
CA VAL A 1 3.79 -5.33 5.05
C VAL A 1 4.23 -5.71 3.66
N VAL A 2 5.11 -6.68 3.57
CA VAL A 2 5.49 -7.36 2.32
C VAL A 2 5.54 -8.84 2.64
N GLU A 3 4.73 -9.64 1.96
CA GLU A 3 4.62 -11.09 2.20
C GLU A 3 4.61 -11.84 0.86
N GLU A 4 5.41 -12.88 0.75
CA GLU A 4 5.37 -13.79 -0.38
C GLU A 4 4.16 -14.73 -0.24
N ILE A 5 3.49 -15.00 -1.37
CA ILE A 5 2.34 -15.92 -1.44
C ILE A 5 2.67 -17.04 -2.43
N GLY A 6 3.04 -18.21 -1.89
CA GLY A 6 3.56 -19.29 -2.73
C GLY A 6 4.79 -18.83 -3.53
N ASP A 7 5.05 -19.47 -4.66
CA ASP A 7 6.26 -19.23 -5.44
C ASP A 7 6.19 -17.99 -6.35
N ARG A 8 5.00 -17.45 -6.60
CA ARG A 8 4.77 -16.42 -7.62
C ARG A 8 3.76 -15.33 -7.24
N GLY A 9 3.46 -15.23 -5.97
CA GLY A 9 2.58 -14.18 -5.45
C GLY A 9 3.30 -13.26 -4.49
N LEU A 10 2.93 -11.98 -4.50
CA LEU A 10 3.44 -10.99 -3.55
C LEU A 10 2.28 -10.13 -3.03
N LEU A 11 2.16 -10.02 -1.71
CA LEU A 11 1.26 -9.10 -1.04
C LEU A 11 2.06 -7.92 -0.51
N VAL A 12 1.68 -6.73 -0.90
CA VAL A 12 2.29 -5.48 -0.43
C VAL A 12 1.22 -4.59 0.16
N SER A 13 1.49 -4.02 1.33
CA SER A 13 0.55 -3.10 1.98
C SER A 13 1.26 -1.99 2.71
N VAL A 14 0.69 -0.80 2.64
CA VAL A 14 0.98 0.33 3.53
C VAL A 14 -0.22 0.54 4.43
N ILE A 15 0.03 0.67 5.72
CA ILE A 15 -0.97 0.83 6.77
C ILE A 15 -0.55 2.01 7.63
N ASP A 16 -1.46 2.92 7.88
CA ASP A 16 -1.22 4.07 8.73
C ASP A 16 -2.30 4.16 9.81
N GLY A 17 -1.86 4.03 11.09
CA GLY A 17 -2.73 4.14 12.25
C GLY A 17 -3.13 5.59 12.50
N LEU A 18 -4.40 5.83 12.82
CA LEU A 18 -4.90 7.19 13.03
C LEU A 18 -4.39 7.82 14.32
N GLY A 19 -4.01 9.08 14.23
CA GLY A 19 -3.40 9.85 15.32
C GLY A 19 -1.89 9.61 15.37
N GLY A 20 -1.31 9.72 16.55
CA GLY A 20 0.13 9.54 16.75
C GLY A 20 0.43 8.64 17.94
N GLY A 21 1.71 8.26 18.08
CA GLY A 21 2.21 7.51 19.20
C GLY A 21 1.70 6.09 19.30
N GLU A 22 1.59 5.60 20.52
CA GLU A 22 1.34 4.18 20.86
C GLU A 22 -0.01 3.67 20.33
N GLU A 23 -1.04 4.50 20.35
CA GLU A 23 -2.38 4.15 19.86
C GLU A 23 -2.42 3.94 18.34
N ALA A 24 -1.74 4.80 17.60
CA ALA A 24 -1.61 4.65 16.14
C ALA A 24 -0.77 3.41 15.79
N ALA A 25 0.34 3.20 16.50
CA ALA A 25 1.18 2.02 16.33
C ALA A 25 0.42 0.72 16.63
N ARG A 26 -0.43 0.71 17.66
CA ARG A 26 -1.28 -0.44 18.01
C ARG A 26 -2.27 -0.76 16.88
N ALA A 27 -2.90 0.24 16.28
CA ALA A 27 -3.83 0.05 15.17
C ALA A 27 -3.10 -0.49 13.93
N SER A 28 -2.00 0.13 13.52
CA SER A 28 -1.25 -0.33 12.34
C SER A 28 -0.66 -1.73 12.52
N THR A 29 -0.15 -2.06 13.70
CA THR A 29 0.38 -3.39 14.04
C THR A 29 -0.73 -4.44 13.98
N GLY A 30 -1.89 -4.18 14.57
CA GLY A 30 -3.03 -5.11 14.55
C GLY A 30 -3.49 -5.43 13.12
N ALA A 31 -3.58 -4.43 12.24
CA ALA A 31 -3.89 -4.67 10.84
C ALA A 31 -2.78 -5.48 10.12
N ALA A 32 -1.51 -5.15 10.38
CA ALA A 32 -0.37 -5.86 9.79
C ALA A 32 -0.33 -7.34 10.20
N GLU A 33 -0.64 -7.66 11.45
CA GLU A 33 -0.73 -9.04 11.95
C GLU A 33 -1.78 -9.84 11.21
N VAL A 34 -2.96 -9.26 10.95
CA VAL A 34 -4.02 -9.92 10.15
C VAL A 34 -3.53 -10.25 8.75
N LEU A 35 -2.84 -9.33 8.08
CA LEU A 35 -2.35 -9.57 6.72
C LEU A 35 -1.27 -10.67 6.69
N ARG A 36 -0.37 -10.68 7.67
CA ARG A 36 0.70 -11.69 7.77
C ARG A 36 0.16 -13.07 8.10
N ALA A 37 -0.88 -13.16 8.91
CA ALA A 37 -1.47 -14.43 9.32
C ALA A 37 -2.20 -15.15 8.17
N THR A 38 -2.76 -14.41 7.22
CA THR A 38 -3.59 -14.96 6.14
C THR A 38 -3.37 -14.24 4.80
N PRO A 39 -2.12 -14.15 4.29
CA PRO A 39 -1.80 -13.32 3.13
C PRO A 39 -2.43 -13.80 1.81
N ASP A 40 -2.86 -15.06 1.75
CA ASP A 40 -3.50 -15.71 0.62
C ASP A 40 -5.02 -15.46 0.51
N TYR A 41 -5.64 -14.88 1.55
CA TYR A 41 -7.07 -14.57 1.54
C TYR A 41 -7.40 -13.51 0.48
N SER A 42 -8.67 -13.46 0.04
CA SER A 42 -9.12 -12.39 -0.86
C SER A 42 -8.85 -11.01 -0.25
N LEU A 43 -8.56 -10.00 -1.08
CA LEU A 43 -8.28 -8.64 -0.57
C LEU A 43 -9.45 -8.09 0.25
N ASN A 44 -10.68 -8.40 -0.16
CA ASN A 44 -11.88 -8.01 0.59
C ASN A 44 -11.96 -8.67 1.97
N ASP A 45 -11.57 -9.94 2.08
CA ASP A 45 -11.55 -10.65 3.36
C ASP A 45 -10.45 -10.14 4.26
N LEU A 46 -9.27 -9.83 3.72
CA LEU A 46 -8.19 -9.19 4.47
C LEU A 46 -8.63 -7.86 5.07
N ILE A 47 -9.29 -7.01 4.25
CA ILE A 47 -9.82 -5.72 4.72
C ILE A 47 -10.87 -5.91 5.81
N ARG A 48 -11.82 -6.83 5.65
CA ARG A 48 -12.88 -7.09 6.64
C ARG A 48 -12.31 -7.63 7.94
N ARG A 49 -11.34 -8.53 7.87
CA ARG A 49 -10.65 -9.08 9.06
C ARG A 49 -9.86 -8.00 9.79
N ALA A 50 -9.10 -7.18 9.06
CA ALA A 50 -8.39 -6.05 9.64
C ALA A 50 -9.37 -5.04 10.28
N HIS A 51 -10.49 -4.73 9.60
CA HIS A 51 -11.53 -3.88 10.16
C HIS A 51 -12.07 -4.42 11.48
N SER A 52 -12.39 -5.71 11.55
CA SER A 52 -12.88 -6.34 12.79
C SER A 52 -11.84 -6.34 13.91
N ALA A 53 -10.57 -6.56 13.58
CA ALA A 53 -9.48 -6.56 14.56
C ALA A 53 -9.22 -5.19 15.18
N LEU A 54 -9.61 -4.10 14.50
CA LEU A 54 -9.33 -2.73 14.94
C LEU A 54 -10.49 -2.02 15.65
N HIS A 55 -11.60 -2.71 15.96
CA HIS A 55 -12.79 -2.08 16.59
C HIS A 55 -12.52 -1.31 17.87
N ASN A 56 -11.55 -1.73 18.69
CA ASN A 56 -11.20 -1.09 19.94
C ASN A 56 -9.91 -0.25 19.84
N THR A 57 -9.59 0.22 18.66
CA THR A 57 -8.45 1.08 18.39
C THR A 57 -8.92 2.42 17.79
N ARG A 58 -7.99 3.33 17.55
CA ARG A 58 -8.28 4.55 16.78
C ARG A 58 -8.57 4.29 15.30
N GLY A 59 -8.31 3.07 14.84
CA GLY A 59 -8.45 2.69 13.46
C GLY A 59 -7.21 3.01 12.62
N ALA A 60 -7.27 2.60 11.37
CA ALA A 60 -6.19 2.79 10.39
C ALA A 60 -6.74 3.00 8.99
N VAL A 61 -5.91 3.59 8.14
CA VAL A 61 -6.09 3.58 6.69
C VAL A 61 -5.12 2.59 6.07
N ILE A 62 -5.48 2.01 4.92
CA ILE A 62 -4.74 0.91 4.32
C ILE A 62 -4.85 0.92 2.80
N ALA A 63 -3.78 0.53 2.13
CA ALA A 63 -3.81 0.05 0.75
C ALA A 63 -3.14 -1.31 0.67
N ILE A 64 -3.74 -2.22 -0.07
CA ILE A 64 -3.20 -3.55 -0.34
C ILE A 64 -3.08 -3.72 -1.85
N LEU A 65 -1.89 -4.12 -2.29
CA LEU A 65 -1.55 -4.51 -3.64
C LEU A 65 -1.12 -5.98 -3.62
N ARG A 66 -1.76 -6.81 -4.42
CA ARG A 66 -1.33 -8.19 -4.64
C ARG A 66 -0.86 -8.33 -6.08
N LEU A 67 0.32 -8.91 -6.26
CA LEU A 67 0.88 -9.24 -7.56
C LEU A 67 0.80 -10.75 -7.79
N ASP A 68 0.31 -11.13 -8.96
CA ASP A 68 0.49 -12.47 -9.55
C ASP A 68 1.60 -12.33 -10.60
N LEU A 69 2.81 -12.78 -10.25
CA LEU A 69 4.00 -12.63 -11.08
C LEU A 69 3.97 -13.50 -12.33
N GLU A 70 3.24 -14.63 -12.29
CA GLU A 70 3.11 -15.52 -13.44
C GLU A 70 2.18 -14.94 -14.50
N LYS A 71 1.02 -14.43 -14.05
CA LYS A 71 0.02 -13.84 -14.95
C LYS A 71 0.29 -12.38 -15.26
N ARG A 72 1.22 -11.75 -14.54
CA ARG A 72 1.44 -10.30 -14.56
C ARG A 72 0.15 -9.52 -14.36
N GLN A 73 -0.51 -9.85 -13.28
CA GLN A 73 -1.75 -9.21 -12.86
C GLN A 73 -1.60 -8.64 -11.46
N ILE A 74 -2.30 -7.54 -11.20
CA ILE A 74 -2.42 -6.97 -9.88
C ILE A 74 -3.88 -6.88 -9.47
N ASP A 75 -4.12 -7.13 -8.20
CA ASP A 75 -5.35 -6.77 -7.49
C ASP A 75 -5.02 -5.66 -6.48
N TYR A 76 -5.90 -4.68 -6.38
CA TYR A 76 -5.74 -3.55 -5.47
C TYR A 76 -7.03 -3.26 -4.72
N VAL A 77 -6.91 -2.96 -3.44
CA VAL A 77 -7.97 -2.36 -2.64
C VAL A 77 -7.38 -1.35 -1.67
N GLY A 78 -8.04 -0.21 -1.54
CA GLY A 78 -7.63 0.84 -0.61
C GLY A 78 -8.81 1.41 0.19
N VAL A 79 -8.58 1.67 1.47
CA VAL A 79 -9.50 2.34 2.40
C VAL A 79 -8.77 3.48 3.07
N GLY A 80 -9.20 4.70 2.81
CA GLY A 80 -8.59 5.92 3.32
C GLY A 80 -7.65 6.60 2.32
N ASN A 81 -6.62 7.26 2.82
CA ASN A 81 -5.77 8.19 2.07
C ASN A 81 -4.35 7.68 1.78
N ILE A 82 -4.12 6.37 1.84
CA ILE A 82 -2.86 5.80 1.34
C ILE A 82 -2.79 6.04 -0.16
N GLY A 83 -1.69 6.62 -0.62
CA GLY A 83 -1.46 6.90 -2.04
C GLY A 83 -0.87 5.68 -2.76
N ILE A 84 -1.19 5.59 -4.04
CA ILE A 84 -0.52 4.69 -4.97
C ILE A 84 -0.18 5.44 -6.24
N GLN A 85 1.07 5.30 -6.70
CA GLN A 85 1.54 5.75 -8.01
C GLN A 85 2.07 4.58 -8.80
N VAL A 86 1.66 4.47 -10.05
CA VAL A 86 2.11 3.42 -10.95
C VAL A 86 2.85 4.05 -12.13
N TYR A 87 4.06 3.58 -12.36
CA TYR A 87 4.86 3.93 -13.53
C TYR A 87 4.81 2.77 -14.52
N SER A 88 4.01 2.94 -15.54
CA SER A 88 3.73 1.94 -16.58
C SER A 88 3.46 2.64 -17.91
N GLN A 89 3.66 1.92 -19.02
CA GLN A 89 3.22 2.38 -20.33
C GLN A 89 1.68 2.31 -20.48
N HIS A 90 1.01 1.55 -19.62
CA HIS A 90 -0.44 1.47 -19.57
C HIS A 90 -1.03 2.37 -18.48
N ALA A 91 -2.25 2.81 -18.69
CA ALA A 91 -2.96 3.62 -17.70
C ALA A 91 -3.49 2.75 -16.54
N ILE A 92 -2.62 2.47 -15.56
CA ILE A 92 -2.99 1.80 -14.31
C ILE A 92 -3.15 2.87 -13.24
N LYS A 93 -4.41 3.15 -12.85
CA LYS A 93 -4.75 4.23 -11.91
C LYS A 93 -5.67 3.69 -10.81
N PRO A 94 -5.16 2.92 -9.85
CA PRO A 94 -5.97 2.44 -8.73
C PRO A 94 -6.45 3.60 -7.86
N ILE A 95 -7.66 3.48 -7.34
CA ILE A 95 -8.27 4.45 -6.44
C ILE A 95 -8.72 3.77 -5.14
N SER A 96 -8.66 4.51 -4.04
CA SER A 96 -9.14 4.08 -2.73
C SER A 96 -10.52 4.65 -2.42
N LYS A 97 -11.25 3.99 -1.53
CA LYS A 97 -12.52 4.49 -0.97
C LYS A 97 -12.28 5.18 0.36
N ASN A 98 -12.98 6.27 0.61
CA ASN A 98 -12.95 6.92 1.90
C ASN A 98 -13.49 6.01 3.00
N GLY A 99 -12.75 5.89 4.07
CA GLY A 99 -13.13 5.07 5.23
C GLY A 99 -11.98 4.94 6.22
N ILE A 100 -12.27 4.24 7.31
CA ILE A 100 -11.33 4.01 8.40
C ILE A 100 -11.58 2.58 8.91
N LEU A 101 -10.58 1.74 8.86
CA LEU A 101 -10.65 0.40 9.45
C LEU A 101 -10.85 0.50 10.97
N GLY A 102 -11.75 -0.33 11.49
CA GLY A 102 -12.12 -0.32 12.89
C GLY A 102 -13.27 0.64 13.24
N TYR A 103 -13.57 1.58 12.34
CA TYR A 103 -14.63 2.57 12.56
C TYR A 103 -15.68 2.60 11.45
N ARG A 104 -15.29 2.92 10.22
CA ARG A 104 -16.21 3.04 9.08
C ARG A 104 -15.63 2.32 7.86
N LEU A 105 -16.15 1.14 7.59
CA LEU A 105 -15.81 0.39 6.39
C LEU A 105 -16.71 0.84 5.22
N PRO A 106 -16.13 1.30 4.10
CA PRO A 106 -16.89 1.63 2.91
C PRO A 106 -17.31 0.37 2.15
N SER A 107 -18.17 0.51 1.14
CA SER A 107 -18.30 -0.51 0.12
C SER A 107 -16.96 -0.68 -0.60
N LEU A 108 -16.35 -1.85 -0.48
CA LEU A 108 -15.01 -2.11 -1.02
C LEU A 108 -15.04 -2.12 -2.55
N LEU A 109 -13.99 -1.57 -3.14
CA LEU A 109 -13.79 -1.52 -4.58
C LEU A 109 -12.48 -2.24 -4.93
N PRO A 110 -12.49 -3.57 -5.11
CA PRO A 110 -11.33 -4.28 -5.63
C PRO A 110 -11.14 -3.94 -7.11
N LEU A 111 -9.92 -3.58 -7.48
CA LEU A 111 -9.52 -3.22 -8.84
C LEU A 111 -8.52 -4.23 -9.35
N HIS A 112 -8.63 -4.58 -10.62
CA HIS A 112 -7.80 -5.57 -11.27
C HIS A 112 -7.19 -4.99 -12.55
N TYR A 113 -5.87 -5.17 -12.72
CA TYR A 113 -5.12 -4.69 -13.88
C TYR A 113 -4.09 -5.73 -14.33
N SER A 114 -3.80 -5.75 -15.62
CA SER A 114 -2.57 -6.36 -16.13
C SER A 114 -1.44 -5.35 -16.12
N TYR A 115 -0.22 -5.82 -15.92
CA TYR A 115 0.98 -4.99 -15.91
C TYR A 115 2.10 -5.63 -16.75
N ASN A 116 3.18 -4.89 -17.00
CA ASN A 116 4.32 -5.37 -17.76
C ASN A 116 5.57 -5.48 -16.90
N SER A 117 6.51 -6.31 -17.32
CA SER A 117 7.86 -6.31 -16.74
C SER A 117 8.47 -4.91 -16.80
N GLY A 118 9.09 -4.48 -15.72
CA GLY A 118 9.62 -3.13 -15.55
C GLY A 118 8.63 -2.13 -14.95
N ASP A 119 7.35 -2.43 -14.92
CA ASP A 119 6.37 -1.57 -14.26
C ASP A 119 6.70 -1.43 -12.76
N THR A 120 6.55 -0.21 -12.26
CA THR A 120 6.91 0.15 -10.88
C THR A 120 5.70 0.69 -10.14
N PHE A 121 5.47 0.14 -8.96
CA PHE A 121 4.37 0.50 -8.06
C PHE A 121 4.94 1.15 -6.81
N VAL A 122 4.41 2.31 -6.44
CA VAL A 122 4.81 3.04 -5.24
C VAL A 122 3.59 3.27 -4.37
N LEU A 123 3.57 2.65 -3.19
CA LEU A 123 2.55 2.89 -2.15
C LEU A 123 3.14 3.80 -1.09
N TYR A 124 2.38 4.77 -0.63
CA TYR A 124 2.89 5.74 0.34
C TYR A 124 1.80 6.30 1.26
N SER A 125 2.16 6.54 2.53
CA SER A 125 1.30 7.21 3.49
C SER A 125 1.25 8.72 3.22
N ASP A 126 0.33 9.42 3.87
CA ASP A 126 0.17 10.88 3.73
C ASP A 126 1.33 11.70 4.32
N GLY A 127 2.24 11.08 5.07
CA GLY A 127 3.54 11.63 5.43
C GLY A 127 4.50 11.85 4.25
N ILE A 128 4.18 11.33 3.06
CA ILE A 128 4.91 11.58 1.81
C ILE A 128 4.13 12.59 0.96
N SER A 129 4.83 13.62 0.46
CA SER A 129 4.23 14.56 -0.51
C SER A 129 4.07 13.89 -1.87
N SER A 130 2.86 13.91 -2.43
CA SER A 130 2.59 13.37 -3.77
C SER A 130 3.27 14.14 -4.92
N ARG A 131 3.98 15.22 -4.63
CA ARG A 131 4.73 16.02 -5.62
C ARG A 131 5.80 15.22 -6.37
N PHE A 132 6.33 14.14 -5.79
CA PHE A 132 7.32 13.30 -6.47
C PHE A 132 6.81 12.75 -7.81
N ASN A 133 5.49 12.62 -7.98
CA ASN A 133 4.86 12.18 -9.23
C ASN A 133 4.93 13.22 -10.35
N LEU A 134 5.07 14.50 -9.99
CA LEU A 134 4.99 15.64 -10.92
C LEU A 134 6.36 16.25 -11.21
N ASP A 135 7.26 16.22 -10.24
CA ASP A 135 8.53 16.94 -10.30
C ASP A 135 9.57 16.30 -11.23
N GLY A 136 9.39 15.01 -11.57
CA GLY A 136 10.31 14.26 -12.43
C GLY A 136 11.75 14.13 -11.89
N LYS A 137 11.94 14.32 -10.57
CA LYS A 137 13.26 14.32 -9.94
C LYS A 137 13.72 12.95 -9.45
N ILE A 138 12.79 12.00 -9.32
CA ILE A 138 13.12 10.65 -8.90
C ILE A 138 13.68 9.88 -10.09
N ASP A 139 14.87 9.37 -9.95
CA ASP A 139 15.50 8.53 -10.95
C ASP A 139 14.82 7.16 -11.00
N MET A 140 14.11 6.90 -12.07
CA MET A 140 13.37 5.66 -12.30
C MET A 140 14.26 4.45 -12.58
N THR A 141 15.56 4.64 -12.78
CA THR A 141 16.53 3.55 -12.99
C THR A 141 17.07 2.98 -11.69
N LEU A 142 16.84 3.67 -10.56
CA LEU A 142 17.28 3.20 -9.25
C LEU A 142 16.62 1.84 -8.89
N PRO A 143 17.35 0.98 -8.17
CA PRO A 143 16.73 -0.19 -7.53
C PRO A 143 15.57 0.23 -6.62
N PRO A 144 14.56 -0.64 -6.41
CA PRO A 144 13.36 -0.28 -5.63
C PRO A 144 13.65 0.32 -4.26
N GLN A 145 14.58 -0.25 -3.49
CA GLN A 145 14.95 0.29 -2.17
C GLN A 145 15.55 1.68 -2.27
N ALA A 146 16.50 1.88 -3.18
CA ALA A 146 17.14 3.19 -3.36
C ALA A 146 16.14 4.25 -3.85
N MET A 147 15.15 3.86 -4.66
CA MET A 147 14.06 4.74 -5.07
C MET A 147 13.15 5.10 -3.88
N ALA A 148 12.82 4.14 -3.01
CA ALA A 148 12.05 4.40 -1.80
C ALA A 148 12.79 5.38 -0.86
N ASP A 149 14.09 5.16 -0.66
CA ASP A 149 14.93 6.04 0.17
C ASP A 149 14.98 7.47 -0.40
N ALA A 150 15.15 7.61 -1.71
CA ALA A 150 15.13 8.92 -2.38
C ALA A 150 13.79 9.64 -2.25
N ILE A 151 12.66 8.92 -2.37
CA ILE A 151 11.32 9.48 -2.16
C ILE A 151 11.15 9.93 -0.71
N LEU A 152 11.54 9.11 0.25
CA LEU A 152 11.44 9.43 1.67
C LEU A 152 12.28 10.67 2.02
N GLU A 153 13.53 10.73 1.56
CA GLU A 153 14.46 11.84 1.84
C GLU A 153 13.98 13.16 1.26
N GLN A 154 13.50 13.15 0.00
CA GLN A 154 13.16 14.39 -0.71
C GLN A 154 11.72 14.85 -0.48
N TYR A 155 10.80 13.94 -0.19
CA TYR A 155 9.35 14.20 -0.13
C TYR A 155 8.68 13.80 1.18
N GLY A 156 9.42 13.22 2.12
CA GLY A 156 8.93 12.98 3.48
C GLY A 156 8.66 14.29 4.20
N LYS A 157 7.52 14.39 4.88
CA LYS A 157 7.16 15.54 5.71
C LYS A 157 7.87 15.42 7.06
N THR A 158 8.45 16.50 7.54
CA THR A 158 9.24 16.51 8.79
C THR A 158 8.41 16.39 10.06
N VAL A 159 7.10 16.57 9.96
CA VAL A 159 6.16 16.64 11.10
C VAL A 159 5.25 15.42 11.21
N ASP A 160 5.45 14.42 10.37
CA ASP A 160 4.57 13.26 10.28
C ASP A 160 5.36 11.97 10.05
N ASP A 161 4.82 10.86 10.53
CA ASP A 161 5.34 9.53 10.19
C ASP A 161 5.15 9.29 8.69
N ALA A 162 6.18 8.77 8.03
CA ALA A 162 6.17 8.56 6.61
C ALA A 162 6.59 7.13 6.26
N THR A 163 5.79 6.50 5.42
CA THR A 163 6.08 5.17 4.89
C THR A 163 5.96 5.20 3.38
N VAL A 164 6.94 4.62 2.71
CA VAL A 164 6.92 4.38 1.27
C VAL A 164 7.41 2.99 0.95
N VAL A 165 6.75 2.32 0.04
CA VAL A 165 7.14 1.00 -0.48
C VAL A 165 7.17 1.05 -1.99
N VAL A 166 8.26 0.58 -2.58
CA VAL A 166 8.45 0.50 -4.03
C VAL A 166 8.56 -0.97 -4.43
N VAL A 167 7.77 -1.35 -5.42
CA VAL A 167 7.79 -2.69 -6.01
C VAL A 167 8.02 -2.57 -7.51
N ARG A 168 8.93 -3.37 -8.04
CA ARG A 168 9.19 -3.48 -9.48
C ARG A 168 9.35 -4.94 -9.87
N ASP A 169 8.60 -5.37 -10.88
CA ASP A 169 8.83 -6.64 -11.53
C ASP A 169 9.99 -6.47 -12.54
N THR A 170 11.05 -7.25 -12.36
CA THR A 170 12.23 -7.21 -13.23
C THR A 170 12.26 -8.33 -14.27
N GLY A 171 11.21 -9.17 -14.32
CA GLY A 171 11.08 -10.30 -15.27
C GLY A 171 11.62 -11.60 -14.77
#